data_354648a579d08dd6de19d1df5136c1b8
#
_entry.id   354648a579d08dd6de19d1df5136c1b8
#
_cell.length_a   1.000
_cell.length_b   1.000
_cell.length_c   1.000
_cell.angle_alpha   90.00
_cell.angle_beta   90.00
_cell.angle_gamma   90.00
#
_symmetry.space_group_name_H-M   'P 1'
#
loop_
_entity.id
_entity.type
_entity.pdbx_description
1 polymer ?
#
loop_
_entity_poly.entity_id
_entity_poly.type
_entity_poly.pdbx_seq_one_letter_code
_entity_poly.pdbx_strand_id
1 'polypeptide(L)'
;MVVEQALGDPAFAEVFRRESGHFEEAQSDSERFVGVWSLEYIRRTLDHLRQKGSRAKLIIGGWGGGGQLPGILRGLDRALPEEVVFSCLNPDLGRTRQPGFLADIARHRKVWAVPWLEGDNQMWHQQPRVGKMRDHVQLAREQGLQGVAGIHWRTAETRYNFRTFARYARTSDDTTVETLYKEYFEEDFGAQAAAALAPLMAAVDTANAWEGPQSPEYFAFRPDWGVLDEANAASRQGIIDAIDAVQDKEQTPQQRRNLKSFRAMLSFELLLDKVVRAMAPGWELRDKTLAENRPASREACAAALRELESAPVEELIRTYVSRTGSRGEMGILTSINQRLWNNYLLLKNYLQENTH
;
A
#
# COMPACT_ATOMS: atom_id res chain seq x y z
N MET A 1 -29.97 -2.99 -1.20
CA MET A 1 -30.13 -4.37 -1.68
C MET A 1 -29.65 -5.40 -0.64
N VAL A 2 -28.36 -5.47 -0.27
CA VAL A 2 -27.88 -6.47 0.73
C VAL A 2 -28.45 -6.23 2.13
N VAL A 3 -28.52 -4.98 2.58
CA VAL A 3 -29.08 -4.60 3.89
C VAL A 3 -30.58 -4.91 3.96
N GLU A 4 -31.33 -4.54 2.96
CA GLU A 4 -32.78 -4.82 2.86
C GLU A 4 -33.08 -6.31 2.82
N GLN A 5 -32.26 -7.08 2.10
CA GLN A 5 -32.40 -8.52 1.99
C GLN A 5 -32.10 -9.22 3.33
N ALA A 6 -31.10 -8.76 4.08
CA ALA A 6 -30.76 -9.31 5.39
C ALA A 6 -31.78 -8.91 6.47
N LEU A 7 -32.30 -7.69 6.43
CA LEU A 7 -33.38 -7.25 7.32
C LEU A 7 -34.72 -7.95 7.00
N GLY A 8 -34.87 -8.55 5.82
CA GLY A 8 -35.97 -9.42 5.45
C GLY A 8 -35.94 -10.80 6.12
N ASP A 9 -34.77 -11.22 6.65
CA ASP A 9 -34.68 -12.42 7.49
C ASP A 9 -35.20 -12.11 8.91
N PRO A 10 -36.26 -12.75 9.36
CA PRO A 10 -36.84 -12.47 10.68
C PRO A 10 -35.88 -12.69 11.85
N ALA A 11 -34.98 -13.68 11.75
CA ALA A 11 -33.97 -13.97 12.77
C ALA A 11 -32.95 -12.86 12.89
N PHE A 12 -32.48 -12.35 11.74
CA PHE A 12 -31.53 -11.23 11.74
C PHE A 12 -32.19 -9.90 12.11
N ALA A 13 -33.44 -9.68 11.69
CA ALA A 13 -34.21 -8.49 12.06
C ALA A 13 -34.39 -8.37 13.58
N GLU A 14 -34.58 -9.50 14.26
CA GLU A 14 -34.66 -9.54 15.73
C GLU A 14 -33.30 -9.17 16.37
N VAL A 15 -32.18 -9.75 15.88
CA VAL A 15 -30.84 -9.42 16.33
C VAL A 15 -30.54 -7.93 16.10
N PHE A 16 -30.86 -7.43 14.93
CA PHE A 16 -30.65 -6.01 14.59
C PHE A 16 -31.42 -5.09 15.55
N ARG A 17 -32.69 -5.39 15.83
CA ARG A 17 -33.53 -4.60 16.76
C ARG A 17 -32.96 -4.60 18.17
N ARG A 18 -32.42 -5.73 18.63
CA ARG A 18 -31.84 -5.89 19.97
C ARG A 18 -30.51 -5.14 20.12
N GLU A 19 -29.64 -5.23 19.11
CA GLU A 19 -28.25 -4.81 19.21
C GLU A 19 -27.97 -3.42 18.59
N SER A 20 -28.89 -2.88 17.79
CA SER A 20 -28.66 -1.61 17.05
C SER A 20 -28.40 -0.41 17.95
N GLY A 21 -28.91 -0.42 19.19
CA GLY A 21 -28.66 0.62 20.18
C GLY A 21 -27.19 0.78 20.58
N HIS A 22 -26.37 -0.25 20.41
CA HIS A 22 -24.91 -0.12 20.62
C HIS A 22 -24.24 0.77 19.58
N PHE A 23 -24.88 1.02 18.43
CA PHE A 23 -24.32 1.71 17.27
C PHE A 23 -25.05 3.03 16.97
N GLU A 24 -25.47 3.75 18.01
CA GLU A 24 -26.16 5.06 17.86
C GLU A 24 -25.28 6.11 17.19
N GLU A 25 -23.95 6.02 17.34
CA GLU A 25 -22.98 6.92 16.71
C GLU A 25 -22.67 6.58 15.24
N ALA A 26 -23.29 5.52 14.69
CA ALA A 26 -23.17 5.20 13.28
C ALA A 26 -23.80 6.28 12.40
N GLN A 27 -23.09 6.67 11.33
CA GLN A 27 -23.50 7.78 10.48
C GLN A 27 -24.59 7.41 9.46
N SER A 28 -24.88 6.10 9.31
CA SER A 28 -25.90 5.60 8.40
C SER A 28 -26.48 4.26 8.88
N ASP A 29 -27.64 3.88 8.35
CA ASP A 29 -28.22 2.57 8.61
C ASP A 29 -27.35 1.43 8.08
N SER A 30 -26.65 1.64 6.98
CA SER A 30 -25.68 0.67 6.46
C SER A 30 -24.51 0.46 7.43
N GLU A 31 -23.98 1.52 8.01
CA GLU A 31 -22.92 1.45 9.01
C GLU A 31 -23.40 0.73 10.28
N ARG A 32 -24.61 1.08 10.76
CA ARG A 32 -25.24 0.41 11.89
C ARG A 32 -25.46 -1.07 11.63
N PHE A 33 -25.90 -1.42 10.42
CA PHE A 33 -26.05 -2.82 9.99
C PHE A 33 -24.70 -3.57 10.05
N VAL A 34 -23.63 -3.00 9.50
CA VAL A 34 -22.29 -3.59 9.55
C VAL A 34 -21.83 -3.79 11.00
N GLY A 35 -22.10 -2.82 11.86
CA GLY A 35 -21.79 -2.91 13.29
C GLY A 35 -22.48 -4.09 13.97
N VAL A 36 -23.79 -4.22 13.80
CA VAL A 36 -24.59 -5.32 14.38
C VAL A 36 -24.15 -6.69 13.82
N TRP A 37 -23.95 -6.76 12.50
CA TRP A 37 -23.49 -8.00 11.86
C TRP A 37 -22.11 -8.42 12.39
N SER A 38 -21.19 -7.48 12.51
CA SER A 38 -19.85 -7.72 13.05
C SER A 38 -19.91 -8.19 14.51
N LEU A 39 -20.74 -7.54 15.32
CA LEU A 39 -20.93 -7.91 16.74
C LEU A 39 -21.43 -9.36 16.89
N GLU A 40 -22.44 -9.73 16.13
CA GLU A 40 -23.01 -11.07 16.19
C GLU A 40 -22.00 -12.12 15.72
N TYR A 41 -21.28 -11.86 14.64
CA TYR A 41 -20.21 -12.74 14.14
C TYR A 41 -19.10 -12.94 15.19
N ILE A 42 -18.64 -11.86 15.82
CA ILE A 42 -17.58 -11.91 16.83
C ILE A 42 -18.07 -12.68 18.07
N ARG A 43 -19.28 -12.44 18.56
CA ARG A 43 -19.86 -13.16 19.70
C ARG A 43 -19.97 -14.66 19.44
N ARG A 44 -20.51 -15.05 18.29
CA ARG A 44 -20.60 -16.48 17.90
C ARG A 44 -19.21 -17.13 17.81
N THR A 45 -18.23 -16.41 17.30
CA THR A 45 -16.84 -16.89 17.24
C THR A 45 -16.27 -17.11 18.64
N LEU A 46 -16.46 -16.15 19.55
CA LEU A 46 -16.05 -16.26 20.96
C LEU A 46 -16.72 -17.45 21.65
N ASP A 47 -18.02 -17.58 21.52
CA ASP A 47 -18.79 -18.66 22.14
C ASP A 47 -18.34 -20.02 21.62
N HIS A 48 -18.11 -20.13 20.32
CA HIS A 48 -17.57 -21.36 19.73
C HIS A 48 -16.18 -21.71 20.28
N LEU A 49 -15.27 -20.74 20.38
CA LEU A 49 -13.94 -20.95 20.96
C LEU A 49 -14.03 -21.40 22.42
N ARG A 50 -14.89 -20.78 23.23
CA ARG A 50 -15.12 -21.15 24.63
C ARG A 50 -15.71 -22.56 24.77
N GLN A 51 -16.71 -22.91 23.95
CA GLN A 51 -17.30 -24.26 23.93
C GLN A 51 -16.26 -25.35 23.57
N LYS A 52 -15.26 -25.01 22.73
CA LYS A 52 -14.14 -25.90 22.40
C LYS A 52 -13.02 -25.90 23.44
N GLY A 53 -13.18 -25.20 24.56
CA GLY A 53 -12.14 -25.10 25.59
C GLY A 53 -10.90 -24.34 25.16
N SER A 54 -10.98 -23.55 24.09
CA SER A 54 -9.86 -22.75 23.60
C SER A 54 -9.51 -21.63 24.58
N ARG A 55 -8.20 -21.45 24.83
CA ARG A 55 -7.65 -20.32 25.58
C ARG A 55 -7.11 -19.22 24.66
N ALA A 56 -7.32 -19.33 23.36
CA ALA A 56 -6.88 -18.33 22.38
C ALA A 56 -7.57 -16.99 22.68
N LYS A 57 -6.79 -15.91 22.59
CA LYS A 57 -7.33 -14.56 22.64
C LYS A 57 -7.87 -14.19 21.27
N LEU A 58 -9.03 -13.60 21.24
CA LEU A 58 -9.59 -13.05 20.01
C LEU A 58 -9.04 -11.63 19.81
N ILE A 59 -8.47 -11.43 18.65
CA ILE A 59 -8.04 -10.11 18.17
C ILE A 59 -8.91 -9.80 16.96
N ILE A 60 -9.64 -8.71 17.01
CA ILE A 60 -10.42 -8.23 15.88
C ILE A 60 -9.61 -7.17 15.12
N GLY A 61 -9.56 -7.31 13.81
CA GLY A 61 -8.94 -6.33 12.92
C GLY A 61 -9.99 -5.75 11.98
N GLY A 62 -10.00 -4.44 11.82
CA GLY A 62 -10.80 -3.77 10.81
C GLY A 62 -9.98 -3.48 9.56
N TRP A 63 -10.59 -3.57 8.39
CA TRP A 63 -9.98 -3.15 7.13
C TRP A 63 -10.39 -1.70 6.84
N GLY A 64 -9.38 -0.82 6.55
CA GLY A 64 -9.63 0.59 6.30
C GLY A 64 -10.49 0.81 5.07
N GLY A 65 -11.65 1.24 5.17
CA GLY A 65 -12.57 1.48 4.06
C GLY A 65 -14.03 1.40 4.45
N GLY A 66 -14.32 1.08 5.70
CA GLY A 66 -15.70 1.02 6.16
C GLY A 66 -15.85 0.44 7.55
N GLY A 67 -15.09 -0.59 7.87
CA GLY A 67 -15.22 -1.31 9.14
C GLY A 67 -14.56 -0.63 10.35
N GLN A 68 -13.96 0.53 10.17
CA GLN A 68 -13.23 1.24 11.24
C GLN A 68 -13.79 2.62 11.54
N LEU A 69 -14.98 2.85 11.08
CA LEU A 69 -15.68 4.07 11.41
C LEU A 69 -15.81 4.16 12.93
N PRO A 70 -15.56 5.31 13.54
CA PRO A 70 -15.57 5.49 14.99
C PRO A 70 -16.85 4.96 15.64
N GLY A 71 -18.00 5.10 14.97
CA GLY A 71 -19.28 4.60 15.45
C GLY A 71 -19.35 3.09 15.58
N ILE A 72 -18.76 2.34 14.64
CA ILE A 72 -18.70 0.87 14.71
C ILE A 72 -17.78 0.43 15.85
N LEU A 73 -16.55 0.96 15.90
CA LEU A 73 -15.59 0.54 16.93
C LEU A 73 -16.06 0.87 18.33
N ARG A 74 -16.64 2.04 18.56
CA ARG A 74 -17.24 2.38 19.86
C ARG A 74 -18.45 1.52 20.21
N GLY A 75 -19.27 1.16 19.22
CA GLY A 75 -20.37 0.23 19.41
C GLY A 75 -19.90 -1.17 19.78
N LEU A 76 -18.90 -1.69 19.09
CA LEU A 76 -18.27 -2.97 19.42
C LEU A 76 -17.60 -2.93 20.80
N ASP A 77 -16.97 -1.82 21.15
CA ASP A 77 -16.35 -1.65 22.46
C ASP A 77 -17.34 -1.73 23.61
N ARG A 78 -18.50 -1.09 23.47
CA ARG A 78 -19.59 -1.17 24.45
C ARG A 78 -20.20 -2.56 24.60
N ALA A 79 -20.20 -3.35 23.52
CA ALA A 79 -20.96 -4.60 23.42
C ALA A 79 -20.13 -5.86 23.60
N LEU A 80 -18.80 -5.79 23.44
CA LEU A 80 -17.91 -6.94 23.53
C LEU A 80 -17.21 -7.03 24.89
N PRO A 81 -16.86 -8.24 25.37
CA PRO A 81 -16.02 -8.42 26.55
C PRO A 81 -14.65 -7.71 26.40
N GLU A 82 -14.14 -7.14 27.50
CA GLU A 82 -12.87 -6.38 27.52
C GLU A 82 -11.65 -7.21 27.10
N GLU A 83 -11.71 -8.53 27.23
CA GLU A 83 -10.64 -9.44 26.81
C GLU A 83 -10.41 -9.48 25.28
N VAL A 84 -11.38 -9.03 24.47
CA VAL A 84 -11.25 -8.92 23.02
C VAL A 84 -10.32 -7.77 22.69
N VAL A 85 -9.23 -8.06 22.01
CA VAL A 85 -8.25 -7.07 21.60
C VAL A 85 -8.68 -6.40 20.29
N PHE A 86 -8.61 -5.08 20.23
CA PHE A 86 -8.87 -4.34 19.01
C PHE A 86 -7.54 -4.07 18.29
N SER A 87 -7.45 -4.57 17.08
CA SER A 87 -6.31 -4.30 16.19
C SER A 87 -6.82 -3.39 15.07
N CYS A 88 -6.58 -2.10 15.19
CA CYS A 88 -7.23 -1.10 14.35
C CYS A 88 -6.29 -0.63 13.25
N LEU A 89 -6.67 -0.86 12.00
CA LEU A 89 -6.02 -0.28 10.84
C LEU A 89 -6.26 1.22 10.82
N ASN A 90 -5.24 1.98 10.42
CA ASN A 90 -5.44 3.38 10.13
C ASN A 90 -6.23 3.52 8.82
N PRO A 91 -7.38 4.24 8.82
CA PRO A 91 -8.25 4.37 7.64
C PRO A 91 -7.54 5.03 6.45
N ASP A 92 -6.49 5.81 6.68
CA ASP A 92 -5.74 6.49 5.64
C ASP A 92 -4.50 5.70 5.19
N LEU A 93 -4.50 4.39 5.33
CA LEU A 93 -3.40 3.53 4.91
C LEU A 93 -2.04 3.95 5.52
N GLY A 94 -2.07 4.41 6.77
CA GLY A 94 -0.89 4.90 7.47
C GLY A 94 -0.40 6.28 6.99
N ARG A 95 -1.18 7.00 6.22
CA ARG A 95 -0.85 8.37 5.78
C ARG A 95 -1.08 9.41 6.85
N THR A 96 -2.05 9.19 7.72
CA THR A 96 -2.37 10.09 8.82
C THR A 96 -2.02 9.52 10.17
N ARG A 97 -2.13 10.37 11.17
CA ARG A 97 -1.93 9.97 12.57
C ARG A 97 -3.02 9.00 13.03
N GLN A 98 -2.65 8.15 13.97
CA GLN A 98 -3.59 7.26 14.65
C GLN A 98 -4.79 8.06 15.18
N PRO A 99 -6.05 7.63 14.93
CA PRO A 99 -7.23 8.35 15.41
C PRO A 99 -7.27 8.48 16.93
N GLY A 100 -7.54 9.69 17.44
CA GLY A 100 -7.52 9.99 18.88
C GLY A 100 -8.55 9.21 19.70
N PHE A 101 -9.70 8.80 19.10
CA PHE A 101 -10.72 8.04 19.81
C PHE A 101 -10.24 6.64 20.27
N LEU A 102 -9.19 6.12 19.67
CA LEU A 102 -8.59 4.84 20.11
C LEU A 102 -7.94 4.96 21.49
N ALA A 103 -7.45 6.15 21.87
CA ALA A 103 -6.96 6.40 23.21
C ALA A 103 -8.06 6.23 24.29
N ASP A 104 -9.29 6.59 23.99
CA ASP A 104 -10.42 6.41 24.90
C ASP A 104 -10.72 4.92 25.11
N ILE A 105 -10.74 4.15 24.05
CA ILE A 105 -10.94 2.69 24.10
C ILE A 105 -9.76 2.02 24.83
N ALA A 106 -8.55 2.49 24.62
CA ALA A 106 -7.34 1.92 25.23
C ALA A 106 -7.28 2.07 26.76
N ARG A 107 -8.11 2.93 27.37
CA ARG A 107 -8.18 3.09 28.84
C ARG A 107 -8.69 1.84 29.58
N HIS A 108 -9.49 1.00 28.92
CA HIS A 108 -10.09 -0.18 29.53
C HIS A 108 -9.92 -1.46 28.72
N ARG A 109 -9.54 -1.35 27.45
CA ARG A 109 -9.38 -2.47 26.54
C ARG A 109 -8.01 -2.46 25.88
N LYS A 110 -7.49 -3.63 25.52
CA LYS A 110 -6.25 -3.71 24.71
C LYS A 110 -6.53 -3.29 23.28
N VAL A 111 -5.81 -2.27 22.84
CA VAL A 111 -5.85 -1.75 21.47
C VAL A 111 -4.45 -1.81 20.88
N TRP A 112 -4.33 -2.30 19.65
CA TRP A 112 -3.09 -2.30 18.88
C TRP A 112 -3.22 -1.33 17.71
N ALA A 113 -2.23 -0.48 17.54
CA ALA A 113 -2.11 0.29 16.31
C ALA A 113 -1.63 -0.60 15.16
N VAL A 114 -2.15 -0.34 13.96
CA VAL A 114 -1.77 -1.10 12.77
C VAL A 114 -1.34 -0.13 11.68
N PRO A 115 -0.08 0.36 11.72
CA PRO A 115 0.44 1.16 10.63
C PRO A 115 0.68 0.30 9.40
N TRP A 116 0.50 0.92 8.24
CA TRP A 116 0.82 0.32 6.96
C TRP A 116 2.25 0.66 6.58
N LEU A 117 3.10 -0.35 6.52
CA LEU A 117 4.48 -0.21 6.07
C LEU A 117 4.55 0.09 4.56
N GLU A 118 3.48 -0.25 3.85
CA GLU A 118 3.29 0.05 2.44
C GLU A 118 1.81 0.21 2.09
N GLY A 119 1.49 0.88 0.97
CA GLY A 119 0.14 0.92 0.40
C GLY A 119 -0.01 -0.12 -0.71
N ASP A 120 -1.14 -0.80 -0.72
CA ASP A 120 -1.44 -1.85 -1.71
C ASP A 120 -1.38 -1.36 -3.15
N ASN A 121 -1.82 -0.14 -3.36
CA ASN A 121 -1.89 0.48 -4.69
C ASN A 121 -0.54 1.02 -5.21
N GLN A 122 0.56 0.73 -4.52
CA GLN A 122 1.89 1.21 -4.87
C GLN A 122 2.93 0.08 -4.91
N MET A 123 2.47 -1.15 -5.12
CA MET A 123 3.30 -2.36 -4.97
C MET A 123 4.51 -2.43 -5.89
N TRP A 124 4.53 -1.68 -6.99
CA TRP A 124 5.67 -1.65 -7.92
C TRP A 124 6.61 -0.45 -7.70
N HIS A 125 6.38 0.36 -6.70
CA HIS A 125 7.14 1.57 -6.41
C HIS A 125 7.83 1.52 -5.07
N GLN A 126 8.89 2.32 -4.92
CA GLN A 126 9.47 2.63 -3.62
C GLN A 126 8.46 3.44 -2.79
N GLN A 127 8.36 3.08 -1.54
CA GLN A 127 7.45 3.73 -0.59
C GLN A 127 8.21 4.15 0.67
N PRO A 128 8.91 5.28 0.63
CA PRO A 128 9.61 5.81 1.80
C PRO A 128 8.59 6.25 2.86
N ARG A 129 8.58 5.55 4.00
CA ARG A 129 7.67 5.77 5.13
C ARG A 129 8.38 5.64 6.48
N VAL A 130 9.69 5.87 6.50
CA VAL A 130 10.49 5.80 7.73
C VAL A 130 9.98 6.79 8.78
N GLY A 131 9.73 8.04 8.37
CA GLY A 131 9.15 9.07 9.22
C GLY A 131 7.77 8.68 9.75
N LYS A 132 6.89 8.19 8.88
CA LYS A 132 5.54 7.75 9.26
C LYS A 132 5.57 6.57 10.23
N MET A 133 6.45 5.60 10.04
CA MET A 133 6.55 4.45 10.95
C MET A 133 7.02 4.87 12.33
N ARG A 134 8.02 5.76 12.41
CA ARG A 134 8.44 6.36 13.67
C ARG A 134 7.28 7.06 14.38
N ASP A 135 6.67 8.02 13.70
CA ASP A 135 5.64 8.89 14.29
C ASP A 135 4.40 8.10 14.69
N HIS A 136 4.00 7.10 13.89
CA HIS A 136 2.84 6.26 14.17
C HIS A 136 3.02 5.42 15.44
N VAL A 137 4.20 4.82 15.57
CA VAL A 137 4.50 3.99 16.77
C VAL A 137 4.66 4.85 18.02
N GLN A 138 5.29 6.02 17.89
CA GLN A 138 5.39 6.97 19.01
C GLN A 138 4.01 7.45 19.45
N LEU A 139 3.16 7.87 18.51
CA LEU A 139 1.80 8.32 18.81
C LEU A 139 0.95 7.20 19.44
N ALA A 140 1.07 5.96 18.96
CA ALA A 140 0.38 4.83 19.57
C ALA A 140 0.76 4.67 21.06
N ARG A 141 2.04 4.86 21.39
CA ARG A 141 2.54 4.83 22.77
C ARG A 141 2.00 6.00 23.61
N GLU A 142 2.01 7.22 23.06
CA GLU A 142 1.47 8.42 23.71
C GLU A 142 -0.04 8.27 24.01
N GLN A 143 -0.77 7.59 23.15
CA GLN A 143 -2.18 7.27 23.30
C GLN A 143 -2.45 6.08 24.24
N GLY A 144 -1.40 5.47 24.82
CA GLY A 144 -1.54 4.33 25.73
C GLY A 144 -1.95 3.02 25.05
N LEU A 145 -1.77 2.90 23.73
CA LEU A 145 -2.03 1.64 23.02
C LEU A 145 -0.99 0.59 23.42
N GLN A 146 -1.44 -0.64 23.65
CA GLN A 146 -0.61 -1.68 24.26
C GLN A 146 0.21 -2.50 23.27
N GLY A 147 0.04 -2.25 21.97
CA GLY A 147 0.78 -2.96 20.94
C GLY A 147 0.73 -2.30 19.58
N VAL A 148 1.59 -2.77 18.71
CA VAL A 148 1.61 -2.37 17.31
C VAL A 148 1.77 -3.61 16.42
N ALA A 149 1.08 -3.63 15.27
CA ALA A 149 1.19 -4.67 14.26
C ALA A 149 1.31 -4.03 12.89
N GLY A 150 2.44 -4.23 12.21
CA GLY A 150 2.66 -3.64 10.88
C GLY A 150 2.10 -4.52 9.77
N ILE A 151 1.43 -3.92 8.80
CA ILE A 151 1.01 -4.60 7.57
C ILE A 151 2.04 -4.36 6.49
N HIS A 152 2.47 -5.43 5.83
CA HIS A 152 3.32 -5.37 4.65
C HIS A 152 3.16 -6.63 3.79
N TRP A 153 3.37 -6.48 2.48
CA TRP A 153 3.26 -7.54 1.49
C TRP A 153 4.58 -7.87 0.82
N ARG A 154 5.52 -6.92 0.82
CA ARG A 154 6.85 -7.01 0.23
C ARG A 154 7.93 -6.86 1.28
N THR A 155 9.14 -7.26 0.95
CA THR A 155 10.26 -7.25 1.89
C THR A 155 11.37 -6.28 1.51
N ALA A 156 11.88 -6.33 0.29
CA ALA A 156 13.07 -5.59 -0.08
C ALA A 156 12.84 -4.07 -0.17
N GLU A 157 11.74 -3.67 -0.79
CA GLU A 157 11.38 -2.26 -1.01
C GLU A 157 10.96 -1.55 0.27
N THR A 158 10.35 -2.29 1.20
CA THR A 158 9.81 -1.73 2.45
C THR A 158 10.71 -1.97 3.66
N ARG A 159 11.92 -2.50 3.45
CA ARG A 159 12.82 -2.91 4.54
C ARG A 159 13.16 -1.79 5.54
N TYR A 160 13.30 -0.54 5.08
CA TYR A 160 13.59 0.58 5.97
C TYR A 160 12.39 0.97 6.81
N ASN A 161 11.19 0.92 6.23
CA ASN A 161 9.94 1.10 6.97
C ASN A 161 9.80 0.03 8.05
N PHE A 162 10.06 -1.24 7.70
CA PHE A 162 10.03 -2.36 8.64
C PHE A 162 11.08 -2.21 9.75
N ARG A 163 12.33 -1.85 9.41
CA ARG A 163 13.40 -1.62 10.40
C ARG A 163 13.01 -0.52 11.39
N THR A 164 12.46 0.57 10.90
CA THR A 164 12.01 1.69 11.74
C THR A 164 10.84 1.27 12.62
N PHE A 165 9.84 0.62 12.05
CA PHE A 165 8.73 0.06 12.82
C PHE A 165 9.22 -0.84 13.95
N ALA A 166 10.11 -1.79 13.67
CA ALA A 166 10.64 -2.72 14.65
C ALA A 166 11.51 -2.02 15.73
N ARG A 167 12.28 -0.99 15.35
CA ARG A 167 13.06 -0.17 16.30
C ARG A 167 12.11 0.54 17.27
N TYR A 168 11.17 1.31 16.77
CA TYR A 168 10.30 2.13 17.60
C TYR A 168 9.23 1.33 18.36
N ALA A 169 8.93 0.11 17.93
CA ALA A 169 8.13 -0.81 18.74
C ALA A 169 8.81 -1.17 20.10
N ARG A 170 10.14 -1.06 20.17
CA ARG A 170 10.95 -1.41 21.37
C ARG A 170 11.50 -0.19 22.10
N THR A 171 11.83 0.86 21.38
CA THR A 171 12.48 2.06 21.91
C THR A 171 11.66 3.30 21.60
N SER A 172 12.01 4.40 22.29
CA SER A 172 11.50 5.74 22.00
C SER A 172 12.71 6.66 22.03
N ASP A 173 13.03 7.25 20.89
CA ASP A 173 14.09 8.23 20.76
C ASP A 173 13.68 9.33 19.76
N ASP A 174 14.38 10.45 19.76
CA ASP A 174 14.13 11.60 18.91
C ASP A 174 15.01 11.60 17.64
N THR A 175 15.45 10.42 17.19
CA THR A 175 16.29 10.29 15.99
C THR A 175 15.54 10.85 14.78
N THR A 176 16.20 11.74 14.04
CA THR A 176 15.60 12.36 12.85
C THR A 176 15.44 11.36 11.72
N VAL A 177 14.52 11.63 10.78
CA VAL A 177 14.32 10.78 9.59
C VAL A 177 15.60 10.68 8.77
N GLU A 178 16.33 11.79 8.61
CA GLU A 178 17.60 11.80 7.88
C GLU A 178 18.65 10.92 8.58
N THR A 179 18.76 10.99 9.92
CA THR A 179 19.68 10.14 10.67
C THR A 179 19.32 8.66 10.54
N LEU A 180 18.02 8.31 10.56
CA LEU A 180 17.58 6.93 10.32
C LEU A 180 17.97 6.43 8.94
N TYR A 181 17.72 7.22 7.89
CA TYR A 181 18.17 6.86 6.54
C TYR A 181 19.70 6.75 6.47
N LYS A 182 20.43 7.65 7.08
CA LYS A 182 21.90 7.60 7.11
C LYS A 182 22.40 6.30 7.75
N GLU A 183 21.90 5.92 8.93
CA GLU A 183 22.27 4.66 9.59
C GLU A 183 21.98 3.44 8.71
N TYR A 184 20.80 3.39 8.08
CA TYR A 184 20.42 2.27 7.22
C TYR A 184 21.24 2.21 5.92
N PHE A 185 21.53 3.35 5.34
CA PHE A 185 22.30 3.43 4.11
C PHE A 185 23.80 3.20 4.32
N GLU A 186 24.35 3.56 5.49
CA GLU A 186 25.72 3.22 5.84
C GLU A 186 25.92 1.71 5.87
N GLU A 187 24.99 0.98 6.45
CA GLU A 187 25.02 -0.48 6.46
C GLU A 187 24.86 -1.05 5.03
N ASP A 188 23.86 -0.57 4.29
CA ASP A 188 23.46 -1.16 3.02
C ASP A 188 24.29 -0.71 1.82
N PHE A 189 24.83 0.50 1.82
CA PHE A 189 25.49 1.14 0.69
C PHE A 189 26.87 1.70 0.99
N GLY A 190 27.25 1.81 2.27
CA GLY A 190 28.50 2.42 2.73
C GLY A 190 28.37 3.92 3.05
N ALA A 191 29.32 4.42 3.83
CA ALA A 191 29.25 5.77 4.43
C ALA A 191 29.14 6.91 3.40
N GLN A 192 29.86 6.82 2.28
CA GLN A 192 29.84 7.88 1.27
C GLN A 192 28.51 7.93 0.51
N ALA A 193 27.93 6.77 0.18
CA ALA A 193 26.61 6.69 -0.42
C ALA A 193 25.53 7.15 0.57
N ALA A 194 25.65 6.77 1.85
CA ALA A 194 24.73 7.21 2.88
C ALA A 194 24.72 8.75 3.04
N ALA A 195 25.89 9.37 3.05
CA ALA A 195 25.99 10.83 3.15
C ALA A 195 25.35 11.57 1.95
N ALA A 196 25.40 10.99 0.77
CA ALA A 196 24.80 11.58 -0.42
C ALA A 196 23.28 11.34 -0.51
N LEU A 197 22.81 10.15 -0.12
CA LEU A 197 21.44 9.71 -0.38
C LEU A 197 20.47 9.96 0.78
N ALA A 198 20.95 9.94 2.04
CA ALA A 198 20.08 10.08 3.20
C ALA A 198 19.30 11.40 3.24
N PRO A 199 19.90 12.57 2.97
CA PRO A 199 19.15 13.84 2.93
C PRO A 199 18.08 13.85 1.84
N LEU A 200 18.37 13.27 0.66
CA LEU A 200 17.41 13.21 -0.44
C LEU A 200 16.22 12.31 -0.11
N MET A 201 16.48 11.13 0.45
CA MET A 201 15.42 10.22 0.86
C MET A 201 14.60 10.75 2.03
N ALA A 202 15.22 11.43 2.99
CA ALA A 202 14.52 12.08 4.08
C ALA A 202 13.60 13.21 3.59
N ALA A 203 14.03 13.99 2.62
CA ALA A 203 13.21 15.03 2.00
C ALA A 203 11.97 14.44 1.30
N VAL A 204 12.16 13.36 0.53
CA VAL A 204 11.07 12.64 -0.15
C VAL A 204 10.07 12.05 0.86
N ASP A 205 10.56 11.41 1.91
CA ASP A 205 9.73 10.80 2.98
C ASP A 205 8.93 11.87 3.73
N THR A 206 9.61 12.91 4.20
CA THR A 206 8.98 13.99 4.99
C THR A 206 7.92 14.75 4.18
N ALA A 207 8.16 14.96 2.90
CA ALA A 207 7.21 15.60 1.99
C ALA A 207 6.10 14.66 1.50
N ASN A 208 6.18 13.36 1.79
CA ASN A 208 5.34 12.31 1.18
C ASN A 208 5.33 12.38 -0.36
N ALA A 209 6.44 12.77 -0.94
CA ALA A 209 6.52 13.14 -2.35
C ALA A 209 6.26 11.96 -3.30
N TRP A 210 6.53 10.73 -2.87
CA TRP A 210 6.32 9.53 -3.68
C TRP A 210 5.00 8.80 -3.37
N GLU A 211 4.11 9.41 -2.62
CA GLU A 211 2.76 8.91 -2.46
C GLU A 211 1.87 9.43 -3.60
N GLY A 212 1.36 8.55 -4.40
CA GLY A 212 0.46 8.94 -5.47
C GLY A 212 0.46 8.02 -6.68
N PRO A 213 1.62 7.71 -7.31
CA PRO A 213 1.59 6.81 -8.44
C PRO A 213 1.01 5.46 -8.03
N GLN A 214 -0.05 5.07 -8.71
CA GLN A 214 -0.66 3.78 -8.46
C GLN A 214 0.03 2.72 -9.31
N SER A 215 0.16 1.53 -8.77
CA SER A 215 0.50 0.33 -9.53
C SER A 215 -0.70 -0.61 -9.56
N PRO A 216 -0.70 -1.61 -10.43
CA PRO A 216 -1.85 -2.48 -10.58
C PRO A 216 -2.20 -3.20 -9.28
N GLU A 217 -3.28 -2.73 -8.64
CA GLU A 217 -3.78 -3.37 -7.43
C GLU A 217 -4.28 -4.77 -7.71
N TYR A 218 -5.07 -4.94 -8.77
CA TYR A 218 -5.78 -6.19 -9.00
C TYR A 218 -5.64 -6.72 -10.42
N PHE A 219 -6.63 -6.63 -11.28
CA PHE A 219 -6.68 -7.47 -12.47
C PHE A 219 -6.74 -6.74 -13.80
N ALA A 220 -7.15 -5.49 -13.82
CA ALA A 220 -7.27 -4.73 -15.05
C ALA A 220 -6.15 -3.71 -15.18
N PHE A 221 -5.61 -3.53 -16.37
CA PHE A 221 -4.71 -2.42 -16.67
C PHE A 221 -5.48 -1.10 -16.60
N ARG A 222 -4.82 -0.07 -16.07
CA ARG A 222 -5.34 1.30 -16.04
C ARG A 222 -4.29 2.26 -16.61
N PRO A 223 -4.70 3.22 -17.45
CA PRO A 223 -3.77 4.14 -18.12
C PRO A 223 -2.99 5.08 -17.18
N ASP A 224 -3.42 5.21 -15.95
CA ASP A 224 -2.81 6.06 -14.92
C ASP A 224 -1.78 5.35 -14.04
N TRP A 225 -1.58 4.04 -14.26
CA TRP A 225 -0.66 3.26 -13.44
C TRP A 225 0.80 3.61 -13.67
N GLY A 226 1.50 3.90 -12.58
CA GLY A 226 2.91 4.22 -12.61
C GLY A 226 3.24 5.56 -13.26
N VAL A 227 2.23 6.34 -13.61
CA VAL A 227 2.42 7.70 -14.15
C VAL A 227 2.94 8.60 -13.03
N LEU A 228 4.08 9.24 -13.29
CA LEU A 228 4.74 10.16 -12.38
C LEU A 228 4.46 11.60 -12.80
N ASP A 229 4.19 12.49 -11.85
CA ASP A 229 4.29 13.90 -12.11
C ASP A 229 5.76 14.33 -12.30
N GLU A 230 5.98 15.53 -12.80
CA GLU A 230 7.31 16.04 -13.10
C GLU A 230 8.23 16.07 -11.86
N ALA A 231 7.71 16.47 -10.71
CA ALA A 231 8.47 16.55 -9.47
C ALA A 231 8.87 15.14 -8.97
N ASN A 232 7.95 14.17 -9.07
CA ASN A 232 8.21 12.78 -8.75
C ASN A 232 9.26 12.15 -9.67
N ALA A 233 9.19 12.41 -10.98
CA ALA A 233 10.17 11.92 -11.93
C ALA A 233 11.54 12.56 -11.69
N ALA A 234 11.60 13.89 -11.49
CA ALA A 234 12.82 14.63 -11.23
C ALA A 234 13.50 14.18 -9.93
N SER A 235 12.74 13.93 -8.85
CA SER A 235 13.30 13.47 -7.58
C SER A 235 13.94 12.08 -7.71
N ARG A 236 13.33 11.16 -8.47
CA ARG A 236 13.91 9.84 -8.74
C ARG A 236 15.19 9.95 -9.56
N GLN A 237 15.18 10.79 -10.60
CA GLN A 237 16.35 11.02 -11.42
C GLN A 237 17.48 11.64 -10.59
N GLY A 238 17.19 12.61 -9.73
CA GLY A 238 18.17 13.21 -8.83
C GLY A 238 18.84 12.22 -7.88
N ILE A 239 18.08 11.23 -7.39
CA ILE A 239 18.63 10.16 -6.55
C ILE A 239 19.48 9.19 -7.41
N ILE A 240 19.05 8.86 -8.62
CA ILE A 240 19.86 8.06 -9.55
C ILE A 240 21.19 8.76 -9.83
N ASP A 241 21.19 10.06 -10.13
CA ASP A 241 22.39 10.86 -10.39
C ASP A 241 23.33 10.87 -9.17
N ALA A 242 22.78 10.99 -7.96
CA ALA A 242 23.54 10.89 -6.72
C ALA A 242 24.15 9.49 -6.51
N ILE A 243 23.42 8.42 -6.88
CA ILE A 243 23.95 7.05 -6.86
C ILE A 243 25.12 6.92 -7.85
N ASP A 244 24.96 7.41 -9.08
CA ASP A 244 25.96 7.32 -10.13
C ASP A 244 27.25 8.08 -9.75
N ALA A 245 27.12 9.19 -9.02
CA ALA A 245 28.27 9.95 -8.52
C ALA A 245 29.08 9.22 -7.42
N VAL A 246 28.50 8.22 -6.76
CA VAL A 246 29.14 7.49 -5.66
C VAL A 246 29.37 5.99 -5.92
N GLN A 247 28.93 5.46 -7.06
CA GLN A 247 28.96 4.01 -7.33
C GLN A 247 30.38 3.42 -7.38
N ASP A 248 31.39 4.23 -7.70
CA ASP A 248 32.80 3.80 -7.81
C ASP A 248 33.61 4.09 -6.54
N LYS A 249 32.94 4.55 -5.47
CA LYS A 249 33.58 4.81 -4.18
C LYS A 249 33.80 3.53 -3.38
N GLU A 250 34.51 3.67 -2.26
CA GLU A 250 34.84 2.54 -1.39
C GLU A 250 33.57 1.87 -0.84
N GLN A 251 33.34 0.64 -1.28
CA GLN A 251 32.18 -0.17 -0.92
C GLN A 251 32.55 -1.65 -0.89
N THR A 252 31.92 -2.40 0.01
CA THR A 252 31.98 -3.86 -0.06
C THR A 252 31.25 -4.37 -1.31
N PRO A 253 31.55 -5.59 -1.78
CA PRO A 253 30.81 -6.19 -2.89
C PRO A 253 29.28 -6.27 -2.63
N GLN A 254 28.87 -6.48 -1.38
CA GLN A 254 27.45 -6.50 -1.02
C GLN A 254 26.82 -5.11 -1.12
N GLN A 255 27.45 -4.09 -0.57
CA GLN A 255 26.97 -2.70 -0.65
C GLN A 255 26.84 -2.23 -2.10
N ARG A 256 27.80 -2.58 -2.94
CA ARG A 256 27.71 -2.30 -4.38
C ARG A 256 26.54 -3.00 -5.07
N ARG A 257 26.28 -4.26 -4.73
CA ARG A 257 25.09 -4.95 -5.25
C ARG A 257 23.80 -4.30 -4.78
N ASN A 258 23.71 -3.94 -3.51
CA ASN A 258 22.54 -3.27 -2.95
C ASN A 258 22.28 -1.93 -3.63
N LEU A 259 23.33 -1.11 -3.83
CA LEU A 259 23.22 0.19 -4.47
C LEU A 259 22.77 0.06 -5.94
N LYS A 260 23.33 -0.91 -6.68
CA LYS A 260 22.88 -1.23 -8.03
C LYS A 260 21.42 -1.67 -8.08
N SER A 261 20.98 -2.48 -7.12
CA SER A 261 19.59 -2.90 -7.01
C SER A 261 18.65 -1.74 -6.72
N PHE A 262 19.05 -0.83 -5.84
CA PHE A 262 18.27 0.37 -5.53
C PHE A 262 18.18 1.32 -6.75
N ARG A 263 19.30 1.56 -7.43
CA ARG A 263 19.31 2.30 -8.70
C ARG A 263 18.37 1.69 -9.74
N ALA A 264 18.45 0.36 -9.92
CA ALA A 264 17.62 -0.35 -10.89
C ALA A 264 16.12 -0.23 -10.56
N MET A 265 15.76 -0.18 -9.28
CA MET A 265 14.36 0.05 -8.87
C MET A 265 13.88 1.43 -9.29
N LEU A 266 14.64 2.48 -9.04
CA LEU A 266 14.27 3.84 -9.45
C LEU A 266 14.22 3.99 -10.99
N SER A 267 15.17 3.36 -11.69
CA SER A 267 15.15 3.31 -13.15
C SER A 267 13.93 2.57 -13.69
N PHE A 268 13.52 1.48 -13.04
CA PHE A 268 12.29 0.77 -13.37
C PHE A 268 11.05 1.66 -13.24
N GLU A 269 10.95 2.46 -12.19
CA GLU A 269 9.82 3.36 -11.97
C GLU A 269 9.73 4.45 -13.07
N LEU A 270 10.87 5.02 -13.49
CA LEU A 270 10.94 5.98 -14.59
C LEU A 270 10.62 5.33 -15.95
N LEU A 271 11.03 4.08 -16.16
CA LEU A 271 10.69 3.32 -17.37
C LEU A 271 9.20 2.94 -17.38
N LEU A 272 8.63 2.60 -16.22
CA LEU A 272 7.22 2.29 -16.09
C LEU A 272 6.36 3.50 -16.50
N ASP A 273 6.69 4.69 -16.03
CA ASP A 273 6.01 5.93 -16.44
C ASP A 273 6.02 6.09 -17.98
N LYS A 274 7.17 5.92 -18.62
CA LYS A 274 7.29 6.01 -20.08
C LYS A 274 6.45 4.97 -20.80
N VAL A 275 6.48 3.73 -20.36
CA VAL A 275 5.73 2.63 -20.98
C VAL A 275 4.24 2.85 -20.84
N VAL A 276 3.75 3.22 -19.65
CA VAL A 276 2.32 3.44 -19.42
C VAL A 276 1.80 4.64 -20.21
N ARG A 277 2.57 5.73 -20.30
CA ARG A 277 2.21 6.87 -21.15
C ARG A 277 2.11 6.48 -22.63
N ALA A 278 3.01 5.67 -23.12
CA ALA A 278 2.94 5.17 -24.50
C ALA A 278 1.77 4.19 -24.76
N MET A 279 1.31 3.51 -23.71
CA MET A 279 0.12 2.63 -23.80
C MET A 279 -1.20 3.40 -23.70
N ALA A 280 -1.25 4.51 -23.01
CA ALA A 280 -2.48 5.23 -22.68
C ALA A 280 -3.32 5.61 -23.90
N PRO A 281 -2.78 6.22 -24.98
CA PRO A 281 -3.59 6.60 -26.15
C PRO A 281 -4.28 5.40 -26.81
N GLY A 282 -3.59 4.28 -26.90
CA GLY A 282 -4.16 3.05 -27.46
C GLY A 282 -5.30 2.47 -26.60
N TRP A 283 -5.16 2.53 -25.29
CA TRP A 283 -6.20 2.10 -24.35
C TRP A 283 -7.43 2.99 -24.39
N GLU A 284 -7.25 4.31 -24.39
CA GLU A 284 -8.33 5.28 -24.51
C GLU A 284 -9.11 5.07 -25.81
N LEU A 285 -8.39 4.85 -26.93
CA LEU A 285 -8.99 4.58 -28.22
C LEU A 285 -9.82 3.30 -28.21
N ARG A 286 -9.28 2.22 -27.65
CA ARG A 286 -9.97 0.94 -27.51
C ARG A 286 -11.21 1.05 -26.63
N ASP A 287 -11.10 1.66 -25.46
CA ASP A 287 -12.21 1.78 -24.53
C ASP A 287 -13.33 2.66 -25.10
N LYS A 288 -12.99 3.73 -25.81
CA LYS A 288 -13.95 4.55 -26.54
C LYS A 288 -14.67 3.75 -27.64
N THR A 289 -13.92 2.96 -28.40
CA THR A 289 -14.48 2.08 -29.44
C THR A 289 -15.50 1.11 -28.86
N LEU A 290 -15.18 0.49 -27.73
CA LEU A 290 -16.08 -0.44 -27.05
C LEU A 290 -17.31 0.26 -26.46
N ALA A 291 -17.13 1.43 -25.85
CA ALA A 291 -18.24 2.17 -25.26
C ALA A 291 -19.23 2.73 -26.30
N GLU A 292 -18.73 3.23 -27.41
CA GLU A 292 -19.53 3.84 -28.47
C GLU A 292 -20.02 2.81 -29.52
N ASN A 293 -19.55 1.58 -29.47
CA ASN A 293 -19.76 0.54 -30.47
C ASN A 293 -19.45 1.03 -31.89
N ARG A 294 -18.41 1.84 -32.04
CA ARG A 294 -17.98 2.47 -33.28
C ARG A 294 -16.48 2.25 -33.48
N PRO A 295 -16.06 1.71 -34.64
CA PRO A 295 -14.64 1.50 -34.93
C PRO A 295 -13.83 2.79 -34.84
N ALA A 296 -12.63 2.71 -34.25
CA ALA A 296 -11.66 3.80 -34.28
C ALA A 296 -11.18 4.05 -35.74
N SER A 297 -10.70 5.27 -36.03
CA SER A 297 -10.12 5.52 -37.33
C SER A 297 -8.77 4.79 -37.48
N ARG A 298 -8.48 4.36 -38.71
CA ARG A 298 -7.21 3.69 -39.03
C ARG A 298 -5.99 4.55 -38.70
N GLU A 299 -6.09 5.86 -38.99
CA GLU A 299 -5.03 6.81 -38.74
C GLU A 299 -4.74 6.93 -37.21
N ALA A 300 -5.81 6.94 -36.39
CA ALA A 300 -5.66 7.00 -34.93
C ALA A 300 -5.03 5.69 -34.40
N CYS A 301 -5.48 4.54 -34.89
CA CYS A 301 -4.88 3.25 -34.53
C CYS A 301 -3.42 3.17 -34.94
N ALA A 302 -3.06 3.62 -36.15
CA ALA A 302 -1.68 3.66 -36.62
C ALA A 302 -0.80 4.62 -35.81
N ALA A 303 -1.33 5.76 -35.37
CA ALA A 303 -0.61 6.70 -34.51
C ALA A 303 -0.35 6.09 -33.12
N ALA A 304 -1.37 5.54 -32.49
CA ALA A 304 -1.25 4.87 -31.20
C ALA A 304 -0.32 3.64 -31.26
N LEU A 305 -0.34 2.88 -32.35
CA LEU A 305 0.59 1.75 -32.54
C LEU A 305 2.04 2.19 -32.62
N ARG A 306 2.35 3.27 -33.35
CA ARG A 306 3.73 3.80 -33.41
C ARG A 306 4.22 4.24 -32.04
N GLU A 307 3.36 4.91 -31.26
CA GLU A 307 3.70 5.34 -29.91
C GLU A 307 3.95 4.13 -29.00
N LEU A 308 3.05 3.15 -29.02
CA LEU A 308 3.17 1.90 -28.28
C LEU A 308 4.46 1.14 -28.62
N GLU A 309 4.83 1.04 -29.92
CA GLU A 309 6.03 0.34 -30.36
C GLU A 309 7.33 1.08 -30.00
N SER A 310 7.27 2.38 -29.71
CA SER A 310 8.41 3.13 -29.20
C SER A 310 8.67 2.94 -27.71
N ALA A 311 7.70 2.33 -26.99
CA ALA A 311 7.81 2.14 -25.55
C ALA A 311 8.96 1.21 -25.17
N PRO A 312 9.78 1.56 -24.14
CA PRO A 312 10.95 0.78 -23.74
C PRO A 312 10.57 -0.43 -22.85
N VAL A 313 9.61 -1.22 -23.28
CA VAL A 313 9.00 -2.30 -22.50
C VAL A 313 9.98 -3.43 -22.18
N GLU A 314 10.84 -3.79 -23.13
CA GLU A 314 11.86 -4.82 -22.88
C GLU A 314 12.93 -4.32 -21.90
N GLU A 315 13.33 -3.06 -22.02
CA GLU A 315 14.29 -2.43 -21.10
C GLU A 315 13.72 -2.39 -19.68
N LEU A 316 12.43 -2.03 -19.54
CA LEU A 316 11.73 -2.05 -18.26
C LEU A 316 11.79 -3.43 -17.60
N ILE A 317 11.45 -4.48 -18.35
CA ILE A 317 11.45 -5.86 -17.82
C ILE A 317 12.86 -6.28 -17.45
N ARG A 318 13.85 -6.04 -18.32
CA ARG A 318 15.26 -6.37 -18.05
C ARG A 318 15.79 -5.65 -16.81
N THR A 319 15.42 -4.37 -16.65
CA THR A 319 15.79 -3.56 -15.49
C THR A 319 15.24 -4.18 -14.21
N TYR A 320 13.96 -4.58 -14.19
CA TYR A 320 13.40 -5.26 -13.03
C TYR A 320 14.06 -6.62 -12.76
N VAL A 321 14.25 -7.44 -13.80
CA VAL A 321 14.90 -8.76 -13.69
C VAL A 321 16.30 -8.64 -13.11
N SER A 322 17.08 -7.62 -13.50
CA SER A 322 18.47 -7.42 -13.05
C SER A 322 18.61 -7.26 -11.53
N ARG A 323 17.55 -6.87 -10.84
CA ARG A 323 17.54 -6.69 -9.39
C ARG A 323 16.88 -7.83 -8.64
N THR A 324 16.20 -8.76 -9.33
CA THR A 324 15.44 -9.83 -8.71
C THR A 324 16.37 -10.82 -8.00
N GLY A 325 16.24 -10.92 -6.68
CA GLY A 325 17.07 -11.79 -5.84
C GLY A 325 16.28 -12.61 -4.81
N SER A 326 14.96 -12.38 -4.73
CA SER A 326 14.09 -13.03 -3.75
C SER A 326 12.82 -13.59 -4.38
N ARG A 327 12.12 -14.47 -3.66
CA ARG A 327 10.81 -14.99 -4.09
C ARG A 327 9.74 -13.89 -4.18
N GLY A 328 9.80 -12.89 -3.30
CA GLY A 328 8.88 -11.74 -3.33
C GLY A 328 9.04 -10.94 -4.62
N GLU A 329 10.27 -10.65 -5.02
CA GLU A 329 10.58 -9.94 -6.26
C GLU A 329 10.18 -10.76 -7.50
N MET A 330 10.35 -12.08 -7.47
CA MET A 330 9.84 -12.97 -8.53
C MET A 330 8.30 -12.91 -8.63
N GLY A 331 7.60 -12.79 -7.50
CA GLY A 331 6.14 -12.57 -7.47
C GLY A 331 5.73 -11.27 -8.16
N ILE A 332 6.47 -10.17 -7.92
CA ILE A 332 6.24 -8.90 -8.62
C ILE A 332 6.51 -9.05 -10.12
N LEU A 333 7.59 -9.75 -10.53
CA LEU A 333 7.88 -10.01 -11.94
C LEU A 333 6.71 -10.75 -12.62
N THR A 334 6.11 -11.73 -11.94
CA THR A 334 4.90 -12.41 -12.41
C THR A 334 3.73 -11.43 -12.57
N SER A 335 3.55 -10.51 -11.62
CA SER A 335 2.53 -9.47 -11.70
C SER A 335 2.78 -8.51 -12.88
N ILE A 336 4.02 -8.10 -13.11
CA ILE A 336 4.42 -7.27 -14.27
C ILE A 336 4.08 -8.01 -15.58
N ASN A 337 4.42 -9.29 -15.67
CA ASN A 337 4.10 -10.10 -16.85
C ASN A 337 2.58 -10.16 -17.09
N GLN A 338 1.80 -10.48 -16.07
CA GLN A 338 0.35 -10.64 -16.21
C GLN A 338 -0.39 -9.32 -16.47
N ARG A 339 0.02 -8.26 -15.83
CA ARG A 339 -0.76 -7.00 -15.78
C ARG A 339 -0.23 -5.91 -16.68
N LEU A 340 1.04 -5.93 -17.03
CA LEU A 340 1.63 -4.98 -17.97
C LEU A 340 1.93 -5.63 -19.32
N TRP A 341 2.79 -6.66 -19.35
CA TRP A 341 3.24 -7.27 -20.60
C TRP A 341 2.09 -7.89 -21.41
N ASN A 342 1.22 -8.66 -20.78
CA ASN A 342 0.06 -9.22 -21.49
C ASN A 342 -0.88 -8.14 -22.00
N ASN A 343 -1.11 -7.08 -21.25
CA ASN A 343 -1.92 -5.95 -21.69
C ASN A 343 -1.26 -5.17 -22.85
N TYR A 344 0.06 -5.00 -22.79
CA TYR A 344 0.82 -4.42 -23.91
C TYR A 344 0.62 -5.25 -25.19
N LEU A 345 0.75 -6.58 -25.13
CA LEU A 345 0.55 -7.45 -26.28
C LEU A 345 -0.89 -7.43 -26.80
N LEU A 346 -1.88 -7.48 -25.91
CA LEU A 346 -3.29 -7.37 -26.28
C LEU A 346 -3.61 -6.06 -26.97
N LEU A 347 -3.07 -4.96 -26.44
CA LEU A 347 -3.24 -3.64 -27.06
C LEU A 347 -2.56 -3.55 -28.41
N LYS A 348 -1.34 -4.06 -28.53
CA LYS A 348 -0.59 -4.10 -29.79
C LYS A 348 -1.37 -4.85 -30.87
N ASN A 349 -1.86 -6.05 -30.57
CA ASN A 349 -2.66 -6.84 -31.49
C ASN A 349 -3.93 -6.10 -31.92
N TYR A 350 -4.67 -5.52 -30.96
CA TYR A 350 -5.86 -4.72 -31.26
C TYR A 350 -5.57 -3.57 -32.24
N LEU A 351 -4.52 -2.82 -32.00
CA LEU A 351 -4.14 -1.69 -32.86
C LEU A 351 -3.69 -2.16 -34.24
N GLN A 352 -2.93 -3.25 -34.34
CA GLN A 352 -2.50 -3.84 -35.62
C GLN A 352 -3.68 -4.30 -36.45
N GLU A 353 -4.65 -4.99 -35.87
CA GLU A 353 -5.88 -5.47 -36.57
C GLU A 353 -6.74 -4.31 -37.08
N ASN A 354 -6.69 -3.14 -36.42
CA ASN A 354 -7.51 -1.98 -36.78
C ASN A 354 -6.75 -0.92 -37.64
N THR A 355 -5.51 -1.18 -38.02
CA THR A 355 -4.75 -0.34 -38.97
C THR A 355 -4.88 -0.78 -40.40
N HIS A 356 -5.34 -2.00 -40.66
CA HIS A 356 -5.58 -2.58 -42.01
C HIS A 356 -7.06 -2.50 -42.37
#